data_cacaf53a963341def57aee892b2ce506
#
_entry.id   cacaf53a963341def57aee892b2ce506
#
_cell.length_a   1.000
_cell.length_b   1.000
_cell.length_c   1.000
_cell.angle_alpha   90.00
_cell.angle_beta   90.00
_cell.angle_gamma   90.00
#
_symmetry.space_group_name_H-M   'P 1'
#
loop_
_entity.id
_entity.type
_entity.pdbx_description
1 polymer ?
#
loop_
_entity_poly.entity_id
_entity_poly.type
_entity_poly.pdbx_seq_one_letter_code
_entity_poly.pdbx_strand_id
1 'polypeptide(L)'
;MDVLILDEPTVGVDVGVKAELYVYMRRLADKGAIIIMVSSDLAELTEVSDRVLVLHGGTFFQEFRDHQATQQAVLLASSGVAAKEGVVL
;
A
#
# COMPACT_ATOMS: atom_id res chain seq x y z
N MET A 1 4.95 20.84 -0.16
CA MET A 1 4.37 19.49 -0.02
C MET A 1 5.42 18.45 -0.37
N ASP A 2 5.69 17.53 0.54
CA ASP A 2 6.69 16.51 0.32
C ASP A 2 6.05 15.23 -0.22
N VAL A 3 6.78 14.54 -1.10
CA VAL A 3 6.38 13.22 -1.60
C VAL A 3 7.44 12.23 -1.16
N LEU A 4 7.00 11.19 -0.47
CA LEU A 4 7.88 10.12 0.02
C LEU A 4 7.50 8.82 -0.68
N ILE A 5 8.49 8.21 -1.33
CA ILE A 5 8.29 6.93 -2.03
C ILE A 5 9.04 5.84 -1.29
N LEU A 6 8.33 4.80 -0.87
CA LEU A 6 8.87 3.67 -0.11
C LEU A 6 8.63 2.38 -0.88
N ASP A 7 9.69 1.64 -1.14
CA ASP A 7 9.61 0.36 -1.85
C ASP A 7 9.86 -0.78 -0.87
N GLU A 8 8.82 -1.58 -0.62
CA GLU A 8 8.85 -2.72 0.30
C GLU A 8 9.47 -2.33 1.65
N PRO A 9 8.96 -1.28 2.32
CA PRO A 9 9.67 -0.68 3.45
C PRO A 9 9.76 -1.56 4.69
N THR A 10 8.95 -2.59 4.79
CA THR A 10 8.87 -3.43 5.99
C THR A 10 9.38 -4.85 5.79
N VAL A 11 10.00 -5.14 4.66
CA VAL A 11 10.58 -6.46 4.41
C VAL A 11 11.72 -6.70 5.41
N GLY A 12 11.61 -7.82 6.15
CA GLY A 12 12.62 -8.17 7.15
C GLY A 12 12.57 -7.38 8.45
N VAL A 13 11.51 -6.61 8.65
CA VAL A 13 11.38 -5.75 9.84
C VAL A 13 10.46 -6.41 10.86
N ASP A 14 10.81 -6.29 12.14
CA ASP A 14 10.01 -6.85 13.24
C ASP A 14 8.65 -6.16 13.36
N VAL A 15 7.67 -6.89 13.89
CA VAL A 15 6.30 -6.40 14.03
C VAL A 15 6.22 -5.08 14.82
N GLY A 16 6.98 -4.97 15.91
CA GLY A 16 6.99 -3.75 16.71
C GLY A 16 7.54 -2.55 15.94
N VAL A 17 8.59 -2.76 15.18
CA VAL A 17 9.20 -1.71 14.37
C VAL A 17 8.29 -1.33 13.20
N LYS A 18 7.58 -2.29 12.61
CA LYS A 18 6.58 -2.00 11.57
C LYS A 18 5.51 -1.05 12.10
N ALA A 19 4.99 -1.32 13.30
CA ALA A 19 3.97 -0.48 13.90
C ALA A 19 4.46 0.96 14.09
N GLU A 20 5.69 1.13 14.53
CA GLU A 20 6.29 2.46 14.67
C GLU A 20 6.43 3.17 13.33
N LEU A 21 6.83 2.44 12.30
CA LEU A 21 6.96 2.98 10.95
C LEU A 21 5.61 3.47 10.43
N TYR A 22 4.54 2.70 10.63
CA TYR A 22 3.21 3.07 10.17
C TYR A 22 2.70 4.31 10.90
N VAL A 23 2.94 4.41 12.18
CA VAL A 23 2.58 5.62 12.96
C VAL A 23 3.33 6.84 12.42
N TYR A 24 4.62 6.69 12.13
CA TYR A 24 5.43 7.77 11.58
C TYR A 24 4.91 8.21 10.20
N MET A 25 4.60 7.26 9.35
CA MET A 25 4.04 7.54 8.01
C MET A 25 2.72 8.30 8.13
N ARG A 26 1.85 7.88 9.05
CA ARG A 26 0.56 8.56 9.26
C ARG A 26 0.75 9.99 9.75
N ARG A 27 1.70 10.21 10.63
CA ARG A 27 2.03 11.57 11.09
C ARG A 27 2.50 12.46 9.97
N LEU A 28 3.35 11.95 9.10
CA LEU A 28 3.81 12.71 7.93
C LEU A 28 2.64 13.04 7.00
N ALA A 29 1.77 12.08 6.74
CA ALA A 29 0.61 12.29 5.89
C ALA A 29 -0.35 13.33 6.49
N ASP A 30 -0.55 13.29 7.79
CA ASP A 30 -1.40 14.27 8.49
C ASP A 30 -0.83 15.69 8.41
N LYS A 31 0.48 15.81 8.23
CA LYS A 31 1.15 17.11 8.05
C LYS A 31 1.17 17.57 6.58
N GLY A 32 0.52 16.83 5.70
CA GLY A 32 0.41 17.19 4.30
C GLY A 32 1.35 16.47 3.36
N ALA A 33 2.16 15.53 3.83
CA ALA A 33 3.01 14.74 2.96
C ALA A 33 2.18 13.71 2.17
N ILE A 34 2.62 13.43 0.96
CA ILE A 34 2.07 12.35 0.14
C ILE A 34 3.00 11.16 0.26
N ILE A 35 2.46 10.03 0.69
CA ILE A 35 3.26 8.81 0.86
C ILE A 35 2.81 7.77 -0.15
N ILE A 36 3.76 7.32 -0.96
CA ILE A 36 3.55 6.26 -1.95
C ILE A 36 4.35 5.05 -1.48
N MET A 37 3.65 3.95 -1.18
CA MET A 37 4.28 2.73 -0.70
C MET A 37 4.03 1.60 -1.67
N VAL A 38 5.09 0.96 -2.11
CA VAL A 38 5.01 -0.26 -2.93
C VAL A 38 5.20 -1.45 -2.01
N SER A 39 4.27 -2.39 -2.03
CA SER A 39 4.31 -3.55 -1.15
C SER A 39 3.66 -4.76 -1.80
N SER A 40 4.19 -5.93 -1.52
CA SER A 40 3.58 -7.22 -1.88
C SER A 40 2.79 -7.82 -0.72
N ASP A 41 2.81 -7.20 0.44
CA ASP A 41 2.11 -7.65 1.63
C ASP A 41 0.68 -7.12 1.64
N LEU A 42 -0.30 -7.99 1.42
CA LEU A 42 -1.70 -7.61 1.32
C LEU A 42 -2.23 -6.99 2.61
N ALA A 43 -1.81 -7.51 3.77
CA ALA A 43 -2.23 -6.95 5.05
C ALA A 43 -1.72 -5.52 5.20
N GLU A 44 -0.47 -5.28 4.84
CA GLU A 44 0.12 -3.95 4.87
C GLU A 44 -0.64 -2.98 3.96
N LEU A 45 -0.90 -3.40 2.72
CA LEU A 45 -1.62 -2.57 1.76
C LEU A 45 -2.99 -2.16 2.28
N THR A 46 -3.74 -3.11 2.82
CA THR A 46 -5.13 -2.87 3.19
C THR A 46 -5.28 -2.17 4.54
N GLU A 47 -4.34 -2.37 5.45
CA GLU A 47 -4.43 -1.78 6.79
C GLU A 47 -3.86 -0.38 6.88
N VAL A 48 -2.82 -0.09 6.12
CA VAL A 48 -2.07 1.16 6.24
C VAL A 48 -2.56 2.23 5.28
N SER A 49 -3.14 1.84 4.15
CA SER A 49 -3.36 2.73 3.03
C SER A 49 -4.74 3.37 3.02
N ASP A 50 -4.79 4.60 2.54
CA ASP A 50 -6.07 5.26 2.22
C ASP A 50 -6.56 4.84 0.83
N ARG A 51 -5.63 4.57 -0.07
CA ARG A 51 -5.92 4.13 -1.44
C ARG A 51 -4.94 3.03 -1.82
N VAL A 52 -5.44 2.02 -2.51
CA VAL A 52 -4.61 0.95 -3.05
C VAL A 52 -4.79 0.91 -4.56
N LEU A 53 -3.67 0.99 -5.28
CA LEU A 53 -3.65 0.86 -6.73
C LEU A 53 -3.02 -0.47 -7.08
N VAL A 54 -3.67 -1.24 -7.93
CA VAL A 54 -3.18 -2.53 -8.37
C VAL A 54 -2.76 -2.41 -9.82
N LEU A 55 -1.52 -2.83 -10.12
CA LEU A 55 -0.97 -2.79 -11.47
C LEU A 55 -0.90 -4.20 -12.04
N HIS A 56 -1.09 -4.29 -13.34
CA HIS A 56 -0.95 -5.54 -14.07
C HIS A 56 -0.26 -5.28 -15.40
N GLY A 57 0.82 -6.03 -15.65
CA GLY A 57 1.57 -5.90 -16.89
C GLY A 57 2.13 -4.50 -17.11
N GLY A 58 2.49 -3.81 -16.05
CA GLY A 58 3.05 -2.47 -16.13
C GLY A 58 2.02 -1.37 -16.30
N THR A 59 0.74 -1.72 -16.29
CA THR A 59 -0.33 -0.74 -16.43
C THR A 59 -1.22 -0.72 -15.19
N PHE A 60 -1.83 0.44 -14.96
CA PHE A 60 -2.81 0.60 -13.90
C PHE A 60 -4.02 -0.29 -14.20
N PHE A 61 -4.43 -1.09 -13.21
CA PHE A 61 -5.55 -2.00 -13.38
C PHE A 61 -6.77 -1.58 -12.57
N GLN A 62 -6.62 -1.40 -11.27
CA GLN A 62 -7.76 -1.14 -10.40
C GLN A 62 -7.36 -0.31 -9.19
N GLU A 63 -8.27 0.55 -8.75
CA GLU A 63 -8.08 1.36 -7.54
C GLU A 63 -9.12 0.95 -6.51
N PHE A 64 -8.69 0.84 -5.25
CA PHE A 64 -9.56 0.66 -4.10
C PHE A 64 -9.37 1.81 -3.15
N ARG A 65 -10.47 2.37 -2.63
CA ARG A 65 -10.44 3.48 -1.68
C ARG A 65 -11.08 3.06 -0.38
N ASP A 66 -10.52 3.53 0.72
CA ASP A 66 -11.09 3.36 2.06
C ASP A 66 -11.44 1.90 2.34
N HIS A 67 -12.70 1.63 2.64
CA HIS A 67 -13.17 0.29 3.01
C HIS A 67 -13.25 -0.69 1.85
N GLN A 68 -13.08 -0.23 0.63
CA GLN A 68 -13.07 -1.11 -0.54
C GLN A 68 -11.81 -1.96 -0.61
N ALA A 69 -10.73 -1.49 -0.02
CA ALA A 69 -9.44 -2.18 -0.06
C ALA A 69 -9.39 -3.28 0.98
N THR A 70 -10.14 -4.37 0.76
CA THR A 70 -10.05 -5.56 1.59
C THR A 70 -8.97 -6.48 1.05
N GLN A 71 -8.40 -7.32 1.92
CA GLN A 71 -7.40 -8.29 1.48
C GLN A 71 -7.93 -9.18 0.37
N GLN A 72 -9.18 -9.61 0.48
CA GLN A 72 -9.80 -10.48 -0.52
C GLN A 72 -9.95 -9.77 -1.86
N ALA A 73 -10.42 -8.52 -1.87
CA ALA A 73 -10.60 -7.76 -3.11
C ALA A 73 -9.27 -7.51 -3.80
N VAL A 74 -8.24 -7.12 -3.05
CA VAL A 74 -6.91 -6.86 -3.59
C VAL A 74 -6.29 -8.15 -4.11
N LEU A 75 -6.46 -9.26 -3.39
CA LEU A 75 -5.96 -10.56 -3.81
C LEU A 75 -6.60 -10.99 -5.14
N LEU A 76 -7.90 -10.83 -5.28
CA LEU A 76 -8.59 -11.16 -6.53
C LEU A 76 -8.07 -10.31 -7.69
N ALA A 77 -7.86 -9.03 -7.45
CA ALA A 77 -7.33 -8.13 -8.48
C ALA A 77 -5.89 -8.51 -8.89
N SER A 78 -5.10 -9.02 -7.95
CA SER A 78 -3.69 -9.35 -8.20
C SER A 78 -3.43 -10.80 -8.58
N SER A 79 -4.43 -11.67 -8.55
CA SER A 79 -4.24 -13.12 -8.67
C SER A 79 -4.44 -13.67 -10.07
N GLY A 80 -3.79 -13.12 -11.05
CA GLY A 80 -3.81 -13.73 -12.38
C GLY A 80 -5.04 -13.45 -13.23
N VAL A 81 -6.15 -13.15 -12.63
CA VAL A 81 -7.23 -12.59 -13.40
C VAL A 81 -6.79 -11.22 -13.86
N ALA A 82 -5.94 -10.61 -13.06
CA ALA A 82 -5.58 -9.24 -13.29
C ALA A 82 -4.16 -8.94 -12.83
N ALA A 83 -3.98 -8.26 -11.72
CA ALA A 83 -2.75 -7.59 -11.37
C ALA A 83 -1.82 -8.46 -10.53
N LYS A 84 -0.53 -8.15 -10.57
CA LYS A 84 0.51 -8.87 -9.81
C LYS A 84 1.19 -8.02 -8.77
N GLU A 85 1.03 -6.72 -8.82
CA GLU A 85 1.72 -5.81 -7.93
C GLU A 85 0.75 -4.83 -7.32
N GLY A 86 0.99 -4.49 -6.07
CA GLY A 86 0.22 -3.48 -5.38
C GLY A 86 1.04 -2.22 -5.16
N VAL A 87 0.46 -1.09 -5.47
CA VAL A 87 1.02 0.23 -5.21
C VAL A 87 0.06 0.99 -4.33
N VAL A 88 0.59 1.62 -3.27
CA VAL A 88 -0.21 2.34 -2.29
C VAL A 88 0.09 3.83 -2.39
N LEU A 89 -0.95 4.60 -2.47
CA LEU A 89 -0.84 6.05 -2.49
C LEU A 89 -1.48 6.67 -1.27
#